data_aa196b4d442b233218428ddc2ebfc81d
#
_entry.id   aa196b4d442b233218428ddc2ebfc81d
#
_cell.length_a   1.000
_cell.length_b   1.000
_cell.length_c   1.000
_cell.angle_alpha   90.00
_cell.angle_beta   90.00
_cell.angle_gamma   90.00
#
_symmetry.space_group_name_H-M   'P 1'
#
loop_
_entity.id
_entity.type
_entity.pdbx_description
1 polymer ?
#
loop_
_entity_poly.entity_id
_entity_poly.type
_entity_poly.pdbx_seq_one_letter_code
_entity_poly.pdbx_strand_id
1 'polypeptide(L)'
;MTARSCRNYENDFMSTTIDGSQFPAQGSFAIVVSRYNDSVTRRLLDGAVDTLHAAGISEESIQIAWVPGAWEIPLVAAQFARQSGIDAVICL
;
A
#
# COMPACT_ATOMS: atom_id res chain seq x y z
N MET A 1 19.01 -5.47 -7.02
CA MET A 1 18.83 -4.04 -7.30
C MET A 1 19.14 -3.22 -6.08
N THR A 2 19.85 -2.14 -6.25
CA THR A 2 20.18 -1.24 -5.16
C THR A 2 19.41 0.06 -5.31
N ALA A 3 19.30 0.83 -4.22
CA ALA A 3 18.67 2.14 -4.27
C ALA A 3 19.34 3.04 -5.29
N ARG A 4 20.63 2.83 -5.49
CA ARG A 4 21.41 3.63 -6.42
C ARG A 4 20.90 3.51 -7.85
N SER A 5 20.39 2.34 -8.22
CA SER A 5 19.91 2.12 -9.59
C SER A 5 18.65 2.95 -9.89
N CYS A 6 18.00 3.49 -8.88
CA CYS A 6 16.82 4.33 -9.06
C CYS A 6 17.15 5.79 -9.27
N ARG A 7 18.37 6.17 -9.06
CA ARG A 7 18.78 7.57 -9.23
C ARG A 7 19.02 7.86 -10.69
N ASN A 8 18.44 8.93 -11.14
CA ASN A 8 18.54 9.34 -12.53
C ASN A 8 18.85 10.83 -12.65
N TYR A 9 19.45 11.42 -11.63
CA TYR A 9 19.75 12.83 -11.62
C TYR A 9 21.24 13.07 -11.60
N GLU A 10 21.57 14.21 -12.05
CA GLU A 10 22.93 14.68 -12.18
C GLU A 10 23.50 15.09 -10.84
N ASN A 11 22.66 15.38 -9.85
CA ASN A 11 23.13 15.84 -8.55
C ASN A 11 22.84 14.84 -7.44
N ASP A 12 22.79 13.58 -7.78
CA ASP A 12 22.45 12.55 -6.82
C ASP A 12 23.53 12.30 -5.78
N PHE A 13 24.68 12.99 -5.89
CA PHE A 13 25.68 12.92 -4.84
C PHE A 13 25.18 13.52 -3.53
N MET A 14 24.09 14.30 -3.56
CA MET A 14 23.54 14.91 -2.36
C MET A 14 22.54 14.01 -1.66
N SER A 15 21.91 13.11 -2.38
CA SER A 15 20.85 12.28 -1.79
C SER A 15 20.68 11.02 -2.62
N THR A 16 19.98 10.05 -2.02
CA THR A 16 19.59 8.82 -2.72
C THR A 16 18.07 8.85 -2.87
N THR A 17 17.62 8.62 -4.08
CA THR A 17 16.21 8.50 -4.38
C THR A 17 15.86 7.04 -4.63
N ILE A 18 14.85 6.56 -3.94
CA ILE A 18 14.33 5.22 -4.15
C ILE A 18 12.98 5.35 -4.83
N ASP A 19 12.87 4.79 -6.02
CA ASP A 19 11.65 4.82 -6.81
C ASP A 19 11.05 3.43 -6.78
N GLY A 20 9.93 3.28 -6.08
CA GLY A 20 9.27 1.99 -5.93
C GLY A 20 8.84 1.36 -7.23
N SER A 21 8.61 2.18 -8.26
CA SER A 21 8.21 1.65 -9.57
C SER A 21 9.31 0.83 -10.24
N GLN A 22 10.55 0.95 -9.76
CA GLN A 22 11.67 0.20 -10.30
C GLN A 22 11.80 -1.20 -9.69
N PHE A 23 10.96 -1.53 -8.72
CA PHE A 23 11.04 -2.82 -8.03
C PHE A 23 9.80 -3.64 -8.33
N PRO A 24 9.94 -4.98 -8.45
CA PRO A 24 8.76 -5.82 -8.67
C PRO A 24 7.88 -5.82 -7.41
N ALA A 25 6.57 -5.83 -7.64
CA ALA A 25 5.62 -5.92 -6.54
C ALA A 25 5.44 -7.39 -6.18
N GLN A 26 5.46 -7.68 -4.88
CA GLN A 26 5.20 -9.02 -4.37
C GLN A 26 4.80 -8.91 -2.92
N GLY A 27 4.16 -9.96 -2.41
CA GLY A 27 3.77 -10.01 -1.01
C GLY A 27 2.27 -9.94 -0.83
N SER A 28 1.85 -9.85 0.42
CA SER A 28 0.46 -9.78 0.82
C SER A 28 0.16 -8.43 1.44
N PHE A 29 -1.00 -7.89 1.10
CA PHE A 29 -1.38 -6.53 1.45
C PHE A 29 -2.69 -6.53 2.20
N ALA A 30 -2.81 -5.64 3.17
CA ALA A 30 -4.07 -5.37 3.85
C ALA A 30 -4.47 -3.93 3.58
N ILE A 31 -5.75 -3.70 3.33
CA ILE A 31 -6.28 -2.37 3.09
C ILE A 31 -7.35 -2.10 4.15
N VAL A 32 -7.17 -1.04 4.93
CA VAL A 32 -8.13 -0.63 5.95
C VAL A 32 -8.84 0.61 5.41
N VAL A 33 -10.16 0.52 5.28
CA VAL A 33 -10.95 1.54 4.58
C VAL A 33 -12.02 2.10 5.51
N SER A 34 -12.11 3.40 5.60
CA SER A 34 -13.14 4.08 6.38
C SER A 34 -14.47 4.08 5.65
N ARG A 35 -15.55 3.77 6.36
CA ARG A 35 -16.91 3.90 5.81
C ARG A 35 -17.38 5.34 5.80
N TYR A 36 -16.84 6.14 6.69
CA TYR A 36 -17.20 7.54 6.70
C TYR A 36 -16.75 8.16 5.39
N ASN A 37 -17.69 8.83 4.71
CA ASN A 37 -17.45 9.42 3.39
C ASN A 37 -17.14 8.34 2.35
N ASP A 38 -17.94 7.29 2.32
CA ASP A 38 -17.65 6.11 1.52
C ASP A 38 -17.75 6.38 0.00
N SER A 39 -18.41 7.43 -0.41
CA SER A 39 -18.42 7.81 -1.84
C SER A 39 -17.00 8.14 -2.31
N VAL A 40 -16.14 8.62 -1.41
CA VAL A 40 -14.75 8.91 -1.73
C VAL A 40 -13.88 7.69 -1.46
N THR A 41 -14.06 7.06 -0.29
CA THR A 41 -13.16 5.96 0.10
C THR A 41 -13.32 4.74 -0.80
N ARG A 42 -14.52 4.49 -1.35
CA ARG A 42 -14.70 3.42 -2.32
C ARG A 42 -13.85 3.63 -3.57
N ARG A 43 -13.77 4.87 -4.03
CA ARG A 43 -12.94 5.18 -5.19
C ARG A 43 -11.46 5.02 -4.87
N LEU A 44 -11.05 5.39 -3.67
CA LEU A 44 -9.68 5.18 -3.23
C LEU A 44 -9.37 3.70 -3.15
N LEU A 45 -10.29 2.90 -2.63
CA LEU A 45 -10.12 1.46 -2.56
C LEU A 45 -10.00 0.87 -3.96
N ASP A 46 -10.88 1.25 -4.87
CA ASP A 46 -10.82 0.74 -6.24
C ASP A 46 -9.48 1.06 -6.87
N GLY A 47 -8.99 2.28 -6.70
CA GLY A 47 -7.70 2.68 -7.22
C GLY A 47 -6.56 1.87 -6.64
N ALA A 48 -6.60 1.62 -5.33
CA ALA A 48 -5.57 0.84 -4.67
C ALA A 48 -5.56 -0.61 -5.17
N VAL A 49 -6.75 -1.22 -5.26
CA VAL A 49 -6.86 -2.61 -5.73
C VAL A 49 -6.44 -2.72 -7.19
N ASP A 50 -6.88 -1.79 -8.03
CA ASP A 50 -6.50 -1.80 -9.45
C ASP A 50 -4.99 -1.65 -9.62
N THR A 51 -4.38 -0.80 -8.82
CA THR A 51 -2.93 -0.61 -8.87
C THR A 51 -2.19 -1.87 -8.46
N LEU A 52 -2.65 -2.53 -7.40
CA LEU A 52 -2.04 -3.78 -6.96
C LEU A 52 -2.20 -4.87 -8.02
N HIS A 53 -3.38 -4.99 -8.61
CA HIS A 53 -3.60 -5.97 -9.67
C HIS A 53 -2.73 -5.69 -10.89
N ALA A 54 -2.60 -4.42 -11.27
CA ALA A 54 -1.75 -4.04 -12.40
C ALA A 54 -0.29 -4.37 -12.14
N ALA A 55 0.11 -4.38 -10.86
CA ALA A 55 1.47 -4.73 -10.47
C ALA A 55 1.67 -6.25 -10.32
N GLY A 56 0.64 -7.04 -10.55
CA GLY A 56 0.74 -8.50 -10.50
C GLY A 56 0.33 -9.14 -9.18
N ILE A 57 -0.22 -8.36 -8.26
CA ILE A 57 -0.69 -8.92 -6.98
C ILE A 57 -2.04 -9.57 -7.19
N SER A 58 -2.17 -10.83 -6.75
CA SER A 58 -3.41 -11.57 -6.92
C SER A 58 -4.42 -11.20 -5.84
N GLU A 59 -5.68 -11.52 -6.14
CA GLU A 59 -6.79 -11.25 -5.24
C GLU A 59 -6.60 -11.89 -3.88
N GLU A 60 -6.06 -13.10 -3.85
CA GLU A 60 -5.85 -13.85 -2.60
C GLU A 60 -4.81 -13.20 -1.70
N SER A 61 -4.00 -12.33 -2.25
CA SER A 61 -2.96 -11.64 -1.50
C SER A 61 -3.41 -10.28 -0.97
N ILE A 62 -4.69 -9.95 -1.11
CA ILE A 62 -5.24 -8.67 -0.68
C ILE A 62 -6.37 -8.94 0.31
N GLN A 63 -6.25 -8.36 1.52
CA GLN A 63 -7.32 -8.40 2.52
C GLN A 63 -7.85 -6.99 2.70
N ILE A 64 -9.16 -6.84 2.76
CA ILE A 64 -9.81 -5.54 2.89
C ILE A 64 -10.65 -5.54 4.16
N ALA A 65 -10.44 -4.55 5.01
CA ALA A 65 -11.22 -4.38 6.23
C ALA A 65 -11.88 -3.00 6.20
N TRP A 66 -13.19 -2.97 6.29
CA TRP A 66 -13.96 -1.74 6.42
C TRP A 66 -14.12 -1.39 7.89
N VAL A 67 -13.82 -0.14 8.24
CA VAL A 67 -14.00 0.36 9.61
C VAL A 67 -14.95 1.55 9.58
N PRO A 68 -15.60 1.88 10.72
CA PRO A 68 -16.58 2.96 10.71
C PRO A 68 -16.02 4.32 10.32
N GLY A 69 -14.81 4.63 10.76
CA GLY A 69 -14.21 5.92 10.46
C GLY A 69 -12.73 5.92 10.69
N ALA A 70 -12.12 7.10 10.52
CA ALA A 70 -10.68 7.25 10.61
C ALA A 70 -10.13 6.90 12.00
N TRP A 71 -10.94 7.08 13.05
CA TRP A 71 -10.50 6.79 14.42
C TRP A 71 -10.21 5.30 14.63
N GLU A 72 -10.86 4.43 13.89
CA GLU A 72 -10.68 2.99 14.04
C GLU A 72 -9.56 2.45 13.16
N ILE A 73 -9.08 3.23 12.21
CA ILE A 73 -8.03 2.78 11.29
C ILE A 73 -6.77 2.35 12.04
N PRO A 74 -6.23 3.15 12.98
CA PRO A 74 -4.97 2.74 13.61
C PRO A 74 -5.07 1.42 14.35
N LEU A 75 -6.20 1.13 14.99
CA LEU A 75 -6.38 -0.12 15.72
C LEU A 75 -6.32 -1.32 14.77
N VAL A 76 -7.07 -1.25 13.68
CA VAL A 76 -7.15 -2.38 12.73
C VAL A 76 -5.86 -2.50 11.96
N ALA A 77 -5.26 -1.37 11.57
CA ALA A 77 -3.98 -1.38 10.87
C ALA A 77 -2.90 -2.03 11.73
N ALA A 78 -2.89 -1.75 13.04
CA ALA A 78 -1.92 -2.34 13.94
C ALA A 78 -2.11 -3.86 14.05
N GLN A 79 -3.36 -4.34 14.01
CA GLN A 79 -3.62 -5.78 14.04
C GLN A 79 -3.07 -6.45 12.77
N PHE A 80 -3.28 -5.85 11.62
CA PHE A 80 -2.72 -6.40 10.38
C PHE A 80 -1.18 -6.35 10.41
N ALA A 81 -0.61 -5.27 10.92
CA ALA A 81 0.84 -5.12 10.96
C ALA A 81 1.52 -6.18 11.82
N ARG A 82 0.79 -6.76 12.78
CA ARG A 82 1.32 -7.82 13.63
C ARG A 82 1.22 -9.19 13.01
N GLN A 83 0.46 -9.34 11.93
CA GLN A 83 0.30 -10.64 11.28
C GLN A 83 1.54 -10.94 10.45
N SER A 84 2.09 -12.13 10.63
CA SER A 84 3.32 -12.51 9.92
C SER A 84 3.14 -12.65 8.42
N GLY A 85 1.90 -12.82 7.96
CA GLY A 85 1.63 -12.97 6.53
C GLY A 85 1.32 -11.69 5.80
N ILE A 86 1.35 -10.54 6.48
CA ILE A 86 1.03 -9.25 5.86
C ILE A 86 2.32 -8.45 5.71
N ASP A 87 2.62 -8.02 4.49
CA ASP A 87 3.85 -7.29 4.18
C ASP A 87 3.67 -5.79 4.20
N ALA A 88 2.45 -5.30 3.93
CA ALA A 88 2.18 -3.87 3.94
C ALA A 88 0.71 -3.62 4.25
N VAL A 89 0.43 -2.47 4.86
CA VAL A 89 -0.93 -2.05 5.20
C VAL A 89 -1.17 -0.70 4.56
N ILE A 90 -2.30 -0.59 3.84
CA ILE A 90 -2.73 0.64 3.20
C ILE A 90 -3.95 1.16 3.94
N CYS A 91 -3.94 2.41 4.34
CA CYS A 91 -5.04 3.02 5.09
C CYS A 91 -5.73 4.10 4.24
N LEU A 92 -7.05 4.00 4.12
CA LEU A 92 -7.83 4.90 3.27
C LEU A 92 -9.02 5.50 4.02
#